data_f83750e400668e5f84d0b040c588113b
#
_entry.id   f83750e400668e5f84d0b040c588113b
#
_cell.length_a   1.000
_cell.length_b   1.000
_cell.length_c   1.000
_cell.angle_alpha   90.00
_cell.angle_beta   90.00
_cell.angle_gamma   90.00
#
_symmetry.space_group_name_H-M   'P 1'
#
loop_
_entity.id
_entity.type
_entity.pdbx_description
1 polymer ?
#
loop_
_entity_poly.entity_id
_entity_poly.type
_entity_poly.pdbx_seq_one_letter_code
_entity_poly.pdbx_strand_id
1 'polypeptide(L)'
;MKMIRQIERDDIKVCVQVIRKSFGTVAQEFSLTKENCLGHASFMKVEKLYKQYDGGRPMFAYLDKGIIVGYFSLSKNDGGSFELNNLAVLVEYRHKGYGREMIIFAIDKVREMGSNKMTIGLIEESTKLRNWYSGLGFIHTGKRKYKHLPFTVGFMKIGL
;
A
#
# COMPACT_ATOMS: atom_id res chain seq x y z
N MET A 1 -22.49 5.89 -0.46
CA MET A 1 -21.76 6.12 -1.70
C MET A 1 -20.30 5.78 -1.51
N LYS A 2 -19.68 5.16 -2.48
CA LYS A 2 -18.26 4.76 -2.45
C LYS A 2 -17.48 5.58 -3.48
N MET A 3 -16.29 6.04 -3.13
CA MET A 3 -15.45 6.77 -4.07
C MET A 3 -13.98 6.68 -3.69
N ILE A 4 -13.11 6.79 -4.68
CA ILE A 4 -11.68 6.95 -4.49
C ILE A 4 -11.33 8.38 -4.94
N ARG A 5 -10.61 9.10 -4.11
CA ARG A 5 -10.14 10.45 -4.46
C ARG A 5 -8.74 10.69 -3.94
N GLN A 6 -8.07 11.66 -4.53
CA GLN A 6 -6.83 12.18 -4.00
C GLN A 6 -7.10 12.77 -2.61
N ILE A 7 -6.17 12.55 -1.67
CA ILE A 7 -6.33 13.10 -0.32
C ILE A 7 -6.01 14.58 -0.28
N GLU A 8 -6.56 15.25 0.69
CA GLU A 8 -6.18 16.60 1.09
C GLU A 8 -5.26 16.51 2.32
N ARG A 9 -4.55 17.59 2.59
CA ARG A 9 -3.61 17.61 3.71
C ARG A 9 -4.31 17.31 5.05
N ASP A 10 -5.55 17.76 5.21
CA ASP A 10 -6.34 17.50 6.43
C ASP A 10 -6.74 16.04 6.60
N ASP A 11 -6.67 15.23 5.55
CA ASP A 11 -6.95 13.79 5.61
C ASP A 11 -5.81 12.97 6.22
N ILE A 12 -4.61 13.54 6.35
CA ILE A 12 -3.39 12.80 6.71
C ILE A 12 -3.54 12.05 8.03
N LYS A 13 -4.08 12.69 9.07
CA LYS A 13 -4.21 12.04 10.38
C LYS A 13 -5.11 10.80 10.32
N VAL A 14 -6.21 10.88 9.58
CA VAL A 14 -7.12 9.74 9.39
C VAL A 14 -6.43 8.65 8.59
N CYS A 15 -5.72 9.02 7.51
CA CYS A 15 -4.99 8.06 6.68
C CYS A 15 -3.93 7.29 7.48
N VAL A 16 -3.21 7.97 8.37
CA VAL A 16 -2.24 7.30 9.26
C VAL A 16 -2.92 6.24 10.11
N GLN A 17 -4.10 6.52 10.66
CA GLN A 17 -4.84 5.55 11.46
C GLN A 17 -5.30 4.36 10.61
N VAL A 18 -5.76 4.60 9.39
CA VAL A 18 -6.15 3.53 8.45
C VAL A 18 -4.95 2.63 8.15
N ILE A 19 -3.80 3.22 7.85
CA ILE A 19 -2.56 2.47 7.58
C ILE A 19 -2.17 1.64 8.81
N ARG A 20 -2.08 2.25 9.98
CA ARG A 20 -1.68 1.57 11.21
C ARG A 20 -2.59 0.39 11.55
N LYS A 21 -3.90 0.59 11.51
CA LYS A 21 -4.88 -0.45 11.85
C LYS A 21 -4.83 -1.59 10.84
N SER A 22 -4.76 -1.27 9.56
CA SER A 22 -4.70 -2.29 8.50
C SER A 22 -3.43 -3.13 8.60
N PHE A 23 -2.27 -2.48 8.72
CA PHE A 23 -0.98 -3.19 8.82
C PHE A 23 -0.73 -3.77 10.21
N GLY A 24 -1.49 -3.36 11.22
CA GLY A 24 -1.45 -3.95 12.54
C GLY A 24 -1.78 -5.45 12.53
N THR A 25 -2.66 -5.88 11.65
CA THR A 25 -2.97 -7.32 11.50
C THR A 25 -1.78 -8.09 10.93
N VAL A 26 -1.03 -7.48 10.02
CA VAL A 26 0.19 -8.06 9.45
C VAL A 26 1.27 -8.13 10.52
N ALA A 27 1.45 -7.07 11.31
CA ALA A 27 2.42 -7.05 12.41
C ALA A 27 2.12 -8.15 13.42
N GLN A 28 0.86 -8.36 13.74
CA GLN A 28 0.44 -9.43 14.65
C GLN A 28 0.75 -10.81 14.08
N GLU A 29 0.42 -11.03 12.81
CA GLU A 29 0.65 -12.32 12.13
C GLU A 29 2.14 -12.68 12.07
N PHE A 30 3.01 -11.71 11.81
CA PHE A 30 4.45 -11.95 11.64
C PHE A 30 5.28 -11.51 12.85
N SER A 31 4.62 -11.24 13.97
CA SER A 31 5.28 -10.83 15.23
C SER A 31 6.22 -9.63 15.07
N LEU A 32 5.77 -8.63 14.32
CA LEU A 32 6.54 -7.41 14.10
C LEU A 32 6.32 -6.45 15.25
N THR A 33 7.41 -5.91 15.79
CA THR A 33 7.40 -4.98 16.93
C THR A 33 8.23 -3.75 16.59
N LYS A 34 8.14 -2.73 17.44
CA LYS A 34 9.01 -1.55 17.28
C LYS A 34 10.48 -1.89 17.47
N GLU A 35 10.77 -2.94 18.23
CA GLU A 35 12.14 -3.39 18.48
C GLU A 35 12.74 -4.10 17.26
N ASN A 36 11.97 -4.94 16.56
CA ASN A 36 12.48 -5.71 15.43
C ASN A 36 12.14 -5.13 14.05
N CYS A 37 11.19 -4.22 13.95
CA CYS A 37 10.77 -3.66 12.66
C CYS A 37 10.11 -2.28 12.83
N LEU A 38 10.85 -1.31 13.36
CA LEU A 38 10.32 0.04 13.65
C LEU A 38 9.77 0.74 12.40
N GLY A 39 10.33 0.46 11.22
CA GLY A 39 9.90 1.07 9.96
C GLY A 39 8.64 0.47 9.35
N HIS A 40 8.03 -0.54 9.98
CA HIS A 40 6.83 -1.17 9.44
C HIS A 40 5.63 -0.20 9.45
N ALA A 41 4.73 -0.35 8.48
CA ALA A 41 3.58 0.55 8.30
C ALA A 41 2.63 0.55 9.50
N SER A 42 2.59 -0.54 10.31
CA SER A 42 1.81 -0.57 11.56
C SER A 42 2.28 0.47 12.58
N PHE A 43 3.50 0.98 12.42
CA PHE A 43 4.09 2.03 13.27
C PHE A 43 4.27 3.36 12.51
N MET A 44 3.51 3.55 11.45
CA MET A 44 3.59 4.75 10.60
C MET A 44 3.48 6.02 11.44
N LYS A 45 4.41 6.95 11.22
CA LYS A 45 4.39 8.25 11.89
C LYS A 45 3.65 9.27 11.02
N VAL A 46 2.86 10.11 11.65
CA VAL A 46 2.10 11.15 10.96
C VAL A 46 3.02 12.12 10.21
N GLU A 47 4.18 12.44 10.79
CA GLU A 47 5.18 13.33 10.19
C GLU A 47 5.71 12.78 8.86
N LYS A 48 5.88 11.48 8.78
CA LYS A 48 6.32 10.81 7.53
C LYS A 48 5.30 11.01 6.43
N LEU A 49 4.03 10.85 6.74
CA LEU A 49 2.96 11.00 5.75
C LEU A 49 2.80 12.46 5.31
N TYR A 50 2.92 13.42 6.23
CA TYR A 50 2.93 14.84 5.89
C TYR A 50 4.09 15.15 4.95
N LYS A 51 5.28 14.63 5.22
CA LYS A 51 6.46 14.85 4.38
C LYS A 51 6.25 14.30 2.97
N GLN A 52 5.66 13.12 2.85
CA GLN A 52 5.35 12.52 1.54
C GLN A 52 4.33 13.38 0.78
N TYR A 53 3.30 13.85 1.46
CA TYR A 53 2.28 14.72 0.87
C TYR A 53 2.90 16.04 0.38
N ASP A 54 3.64 16.70 1.24
CA ASP A 54 4.27 18.00 0.91
C ASP A 54 5.31 17.84 -0.21
N GLY A 55 5.91 16.66 -0.36
CA GLY A 55 6.82 16.33 -1.45
C GLY A 55 6.15 15.96 -2.77
N GLY A 56 4.82 15.97 -2.82
CA GLY A 56 4.07 15.75 -4.06
C GLY A 56 3.74 14.30 -4.38
N ARG A 57 3.89 13.38 -3.44
CA ARG A 57 3.52 11.98 -3.67
C ARG A 57 2.03 11.86 -3.99
N PRO A 58 1.62 11.16 -5.06
CA PRO A 58 0.22 10.85 -5.31
C PRO A 58 -0.33 9.94 -4.21
N MET A 59 -1.30 10.43 -3.45
CA MET A 59 -1.88 9.74 -2.29
C MET A 59 -3.40 9.75 -2.41
N PHE A 60 -4.03 8.60 -2.18
CA PHE A 60 -5.45 8.40 -2.44
C PHE A 60 -6.13 7.71 -1.27
N ALA A 61 -7.40 8.04 -1.08
CA ALA A 61 -8.26 7.45 -0.06
C ALA A 61 -9.48 6.80 -0.70
N TYR A 62 -9.91 5.69 -0.13
CA TYR A 62 -11.18 5.05 -0.44
C TYR A 62 -12.19 5.47 0.63
N LEU A 63 -13.30 6.09 0.19
CA LEU A 63 -14.36 6.54 1.08
C LEU A 63 -15.61 5.67 0.90
N ASP A 64 -16.19 5.28 2.02
CA ASP A 64 -17.50 4.62 2.06
C ASP A 64 -18.40 5.47 2.96
N LYS A 65 -19.49 6.00 2.40
CA LYS A 65 -20.43 6.89 3.10
C LYS A 65 -19.70 8.09 3.75
N GLY A 66 -18.71 8.63 3.06
CA GLY A 66 -17.95 9.79 3.53
C GLY A 66 -16.87 9.50 4.55
N ILE A 67 -16.66 8.23 4.89
CA ILE A 67 -15.65 7.80 5.86
C ILE A 67 -14.46 7.20 5.11
N ILE A 68 -13.24 7.63 5.43
CA ILE A 68 -12.03 7.05 4.86
C ILE A 68 -11.80 5.67 5.46
N VAL A 69 -11.86 4.63 4.62
CA VAL A 69 -11.73 3.23 5.05
C VAL A 69 -10.57 2.52 4.35
N GLY A 70 -9.95 3.16 3.36
CA GLY A 70 -8.81 2.61 2.63
C GLY A 70 -7.86 3.70 2.19
N TYR A 71 -6.64 3.28 1.82
CA TYR A 71 -5.56 4.20 1.45
C TYR A 71 -4.57 3.49 0.54
N PHE A 72 -3.97 4.23 -0.37
CA PHE A 72 -2.74 3.85 -1.06
C PHE A 72 -2.02 5.08 -1.57
N SER A 73 -0.75 4.91 -1.89
CA SER A 73 0.03 5.94 -2.58
C SER A 73 0.88 5.33 -3.67
N LEU A 74 1.40 6.19 -4.54
CA LEU A 74 2.25 5.80 -5.65
C LEU A 74 3.57 6.56 -5.56
N SER A 75 4.67 5.87 -5.86
CA SER A 75 5.97 6.53 -5.98
C SER A 75 6.67 6.05 -7.24
N LYS A 76 7.42 6.96 -7.87
CA LYS A 76 8.12 6.65 -9.10
C LYS A 76 9.42 5.93 -8.80
N ASN A 77 9.64 4.79 -9.46
CA ASN A 77 10.90 4.06 -9.41
C ASN A 77 11.91 4.65 -10.41
N ASP A 78 13.18 4.37 -10.20
CA ASP A 78 14.18 4.57 -11.23
C ASP A 78 13.77 3.74 -12.47
N GLY A 79 13.92 4.31 -13.66
CA GLY A 79 13.49 3.64 -14.89
C GLY A 79 12.04 3.88 -15.30
N GLY A 80 11.25 4.61 -14.52
CA GLY A 80 9.94 5.11 -14.90
C GLY A 80 8.73 4.27 -14.55
N SER A 81 8.88 3.10 -13.93
CA SER A 81 7.74 2.38 -13.35
C SER A 81 7.29 3.05 -12.06
N PHE A 82 6.09 2.69 -11.57
CA PHE A 82 5.57 3.19 -10.30
C PHE A 82 5.43 2.05 -9.30
N GLU A 83 5.70 2.36 -8.04
CA GLU A 83 5.45 1.43 -6.93
C GLU A 83 4.16 1.82 -6.22
N LEU A 84 3.33 0.80 -5.98
CA LEU A 84 2.15 0.94 -5.15
C LEU A 84 2.57 0.76 -3.69
N ASN A 85 2.29 1.76 -2.85
CA ASN A 85 2.73 1.78 -1.46
C ASN A 85 1.55 1.76 -0.50
N ASN A 86 1.71 0.99 0.58
CA ASN A 86 0.83 1.03 1.76
C ASN A 86 -0.65 0.85 1.43
N LEU A 87 -0.96 -0.06 0.51
CA LEU A 87 -2.35 -0.40 0.22
C LEU A 87 -3.01 -0.93 1.50
N ALA A 88 -3.99 -0.21 1.98
CA ALA A 88 -4.61 -0.50 3.27
C ALA A 88 -6.14 -0.45 3.16
N VAL A 89 -6.80 -1.40 3.84
CA VAL A 89 -8.25 -1.42 4.03
C VAL A 89 -8.50 -1.74 5.49
N LEU A 90 -9.34 -0.96 6.16
CA LEU A 90 -9.74 -1.28 7.53
C LEU A 90 -10.35 -2.68 7.60
N VAL A 91 -10.05 -3.42 8.68
CA VAL A 91 -10.45 -4.83 8.83
C VAL A 91 -11.95 -5.02 8.62
N GLU A 92 -12.77 -4.12 9.16
CA GLU A 92 -14.23 -4.18 9.09
C GLU A 92 -14.76 -4.04 7.66
N TYR A 93 -13.92 -3.52 6.75
CA TYR A 93 -14.30 -3.26 5.35
C TYR A 93 -13.60 -4.21 4.37
N ARG A 94 -12.89 -5.21 4.87
CA ARG A 94 -12.25 -6.24 4.03
C ARG A 94 -13.28 -7.18 3.42
N HIS A 95 -12.86 -7.90 2.36
CA HIS A 95 -13.66 -8.87 1.63
C HIS A 95 -14.90 -8.27 0.95
N LYS A 96 -14.86 -6.97 0.67
CA LYS A 96 -15.90 -6.24 -0.07
C LYS A 96 -15.42 -5.76 -1.45
N GLY A 97 -14.19 -6.11 -1.84
CA GLY A 97 -13.62 -5.73 -3.13
C GLY A 97 -12.94 -4.36 -3.15
N TYR A 98 -12.81 -3.67 -2.02
CA TYR A 98 -12.23 -2.31 -1.98
C TYR A 98 -10.76 -2.28 -2.38
N GLY A 99 -9.98 -3.27 -1.93
CA GLY A 99 -8.57 -3.37 -2.32
C GLY A 99 -8.41 -3.55 -3.82
N ARG A 100 -9.23 -4.40 -4.42
CA ARG A 100 -9.22 -4.60 -5.88
C ARG A 100 -9.60 -3.31 -6.62
N GLU A 101 -10.61 -2.61 -6.17
CA GLU A 101 -11.03 -1.33 -6.77
C GLU A 101 -9.90 -0.30 -6.71
N MET A 102 -9.17 -0.25 -5.59
CA MET A 102 -8.03 0.66 -5.46
C MET A 102 -6.90 0.29 -6.41
N ILE A 103 -6.62 -1.00 -6.61
CA ILE A 103 -5.60 -1.43 -7.57
C ILE A 103 -5.98 -1.05 -9.00
N ILE A 104 -7.24 -1.24 -9.38
CA ILE A 104 -7.73 -0.83 -10.71
C ILE A 104 -7.56 0.68 -10.89
N PHE A 105 -7.92 1.45 -9.88
CA PHE A 105 -7.76 2.91 -9.90
C PHE A 105 -6.28 3.29 -10.01
N ALA A 106 -5.41 2.63 -9.25
CA ALA A 106 -3.96 2.88 -9.29
C ALA A 106 -3.38 2.58 -10.67
N ILE A 107 -3.81 1.49 -11.30
CA ILE A 107 -3.38 1.12 -12.66
C ILE A 107 -3.74 2.25 -13.64
N ASP A 108 -4.96 2.75 -13.57
CA ASP A 108 -5.39 3.83 -14.45
C ASP A 108 -4.57 5.10 -14.22
N LYS A 109 -4.27 5.43 -12.96
CA LYS A 109 -3.42 6.57 -12.62
C LYS A 109 -2.00 6.43 -13.14
N VAL A 110 -1.42 5.25 -13.01
CA VAL A 110 -0.06 4.98 -13.52
C VAL A 110 -0.03 5.13 -15.04
N ARG A 111 -1.05 4.65 -15.74
CA ARG A 111 -1.16 4.87 -17.19
C ARG A 111 -1.27 6.36 -17.54
N GLU A 112 -2.10 7.11 -16.83
CA GLU A 112 -2.23 8.56 -17.01
C GLU A 112 -0.90 9.29 -16.82
N MET A 113 -0.06 8.80 -15.91
CA MET A 113 1.28 9.35 -15.65
C MET A 113 2.33 8.87 -16.65
N GLY A 114 1.92 8.14 -17.68
CA GLY A 114 2.79 7.74 -18.79
C GLY A 114 3.63 6.50 -18.56
N SER A 115 3.31 5.70 -17.55
CA SER A 115 4.03 4.44 -17.29
C SER A 115 3.20 3.23 -17.69
N ASN A 116 3.90 2.13 -17.99
CA ASN A 116 3.30 0.86 -18.40
C ASN A 116 3.57 -0.27 -17.41
N LYS A 117 4.06 0.05 -16.21
CA LYS A 117 4.39 -0.97 -15.21
C LYS A 117 4.19 -0.44 -13.80
N MET A 118 3.58 -1.27 -12.96
CA MET A 118 3.44 -1.00 -11.53
C MET A 118 4.05 -2.16 -10.74
N THR A 119 4.79 -1.82 -9.68
CA THR A 119 5.47 -2.78 -8.83
C THR A 119 4.92 -2.73 -7.41
N ILE A 120 5.12 -3.80 -6.66
CA ILE A 120 4.83 -3.86 -5.23
C ILE A 120 5.95 -4.59 -4.50
N GLY A 121 6.16 -4.24 -3.23
CA GLY A 121 6.95 -5.01 -2.29
C GLY A 121 6.04 -5.55 -1.19
N LEU A 122 6.28 -6.78 -0.76
CA LEU A 122 5.46 -7.42 0.27
C LEU A 122 6.31 -8.38 1.10
N ILE A 123 5.71 -8.90 2.17
CA ILE A 123 6.37 -9.96 2.95
C ILE A 123 6.29 -11.25 2.14
N GLU A 124 7.46 -11.77 1.74
CA GLU A 124 7.56 -12.98 0.91
C GLU A 124 6.88 -14.17 1.56
N GLU A 125 6.97 -14.29 2.88
CA GLU A 125 6.38 -15.37 3.65
C GLU A 125 4.84 -15.35 3.68
N SER A 126 4.22 -14.23 3.28
CA SER A 126 2.77 -14.13 3.19
C SER A 126 2.26 -14.74 1.89
N THR A 127 2.08 -16.05 1.88
CA THR A 127 1.53 -16.79 0.73
C THR A 127 0.14 -16.27 0.35
N LYS A 128 -0.69 -15.97 1.35
CA LYS A 128 -2.04 -15.44 1.14
C LYS A 128 -2.01 -14.13 0.35
N LEU A 129 -1.13 -13.22 0.72
CA LEU A 129 -1.03 -11.92 0.05
C LEU A 129 -0.45 -12.06 -1.35
N ARG A 130 0.59 -12.89 -1.52
CA ARG A 130 1.16 -13.16 -2.86
C ARG A 130 0.11 -13.75 -3.79
N ASN A 131 -0.70 -14.70 -3.31
CA ASN A 131 -1.77 -15.30 -4.10
C ASN A 131 -2.84 -14.28 -4.49
N TRP A 132 -3.17 -13.39 -3.58
CA TRP A 132 -4.15 -12.33 -3.86
C TRP A 132 -3.66 -11.42 -5.00
N TYR A 133 -2.43 -10.96 -4.93
CA TYR A 133 -1.85 -10.13 -6.00
C TYR A 133 -1.72 -10.91 -7.31
N SER A 134 -1.33 -12.19 -7.25
CA SER A 134 -1.25 -13.03 -8.46
C SER A 134 -2.63 -13.16 -9.13
N GLY A 135 -3.69 -13.29 -8.35
CA GLY A 135 -5.06 -13.33 -8.87
C GLY A 135 -5.48 -12.04 -9.56
N LEU A 136 -4.82 -10.92 -9.28
CA LEU A 136 -5.06 -9.64 -9.93
C LEU A 136 -4.17 -9.41 -11.17
N GLY A 137 -3.29 -10.36 -11.48
CA GLY A 137 -2.43 -10.27 -12.65
C GLY A 137 -0.98 -9.90 -12.35
N PHE A 138 -0.60 -9.73 -11.09
CA PHE A 138 0.79 -9.47 -10.73
C PHE A 138 1.62 -10.74 -10.86
N ILE A 139 2.87 -10.58 -11.26
CA ILE A 139 3.85 -11.66 -11.43
C ILE A 139 4.98 -11.46 -10.41
N HIS A 140 5.34 -12.52 -9.72
CA HIS A 140 6.49 -12.51 -8.79
C HIS A 140 7.79 -12.35 -9.58
N THR A 141 8.62 -11.38 -9.18
CA THR A 141 9.86 -11.06 -9.90
C THR A 141 11.13 -11.42 -9.12
N GLY A 142 11.02 -11.64 -7.82
CA GLY A 142 12.16 -11.98 -6.99
C GLY A 142 11.92 -11.71 -5.53
N LYS A 143 12.97 -11.93 -4.75
CA LYS A 143 12.93 -11.70 -3.31
C LYS A 143 14.30 -11.25 -2.84
N ARG A 144 14.33 -10.56 -1.70
CA ARG A 144 15.58 -10.10 -1.10
C ARG A 144 15.46 -10.08 0.42
N LYS A 145 16.49 -10.63 1.08
CA LYS A 145 16.59 -10.58 2.53
C LYS A 145 17.48 -9.40 2.93
N TYR A 146 16.94 -8.53 3.79
CA TYR A 146 17.67 -7.38 4.34
C TYR A 146 18.04 -7.68 5.79
N LYS A 147 19.25 -7.29 6.20
CA LYS A 147 19.74 -7.57 7.56
C LYS A 147 18.88 -6.95 8.66
N HIS A 148 18.26 -5.78 8.38
CA HIS A 148 17.48 -5.04 9.36
C HIS A 148 16.01 -5.48 9.42
N LEU A 149 15.59 -6.45 8.60
CA LEU A 149 14.21 -6.92 8.57
C LEU A 149 14.10 -8.36 9.05
N PRO A 150 13.07 -8.67 9.86
CA PRO A 150 12.84 -10.03 10.34
C PRO A 150 12.14 -10.94 9.33
N PHE A 151 11.93 -10.46 8.11
CA PHE A 151 11.28 -11.22 7.03
C PHE A 151 11.99 -10.95 5.70
N THR A 152 11.69 -11.77 4.71
CA THR A 152 12.16 -11.57 3.33
C THR A 152 11.19 -10.67 2.58
N VAL A 153 11.70 -9.72 1.82
CA VAL A 153 10.87 -8.87 0.95
C VAL A 153 10.68 -9.58 -0.38
N GLY A 154 9.42 -9.76 -0.79
CA GLY A 154 9.07 -10.24 -2.10
C GLY A 154 8.71 -9.08 -3.03
N PHE A 155 8.99 -9.23 -4.32
CA PHE A 155 8.70 -8.21 -5.32
C PHE A 155 7.79 -8.80 -6.38
N MET A 156 6.79 -8.02 -6.78
CA MET A 156 5.85 -8.39 -7.83
C MET A 156 5.64 -7.19 -8.76
N LYS A 157 5.22 -7.46 -9.99
CA LYS A 157 4.91 -6.42 -10.97
C LYS A 157 3.69 -6.79 -11.80
N ILE A 158 3.04 -5.77 -12.35
CA ILE A 158 2.01 -5.92 -13.36
C ILE A 158 2.33 -5.00 -14.54
N GLY A 159 2.24 -5.55 -15.77
CA GLY A 159 2.31 -4.76 -16.99
C GLY A 159 0.95 -4.15 -17.31
N LEU A 160 0.95 -2.95 -17.84
CA LEU A 160 -0.29 -2.18 -18.05
C LEU A 160 -0.58 -1.99 -19.54
#